data_f560ab55b46d2c20b256312dede606f9
#
_entry.id   f560ab55b46d2c20b256312dede606f9
#
_cell.length_a   1.000
_cell.length_b   1.000
_cell.length_c   1.000
_cell.angle_alpha   90.00
_cell.angle_beta   90.00
_cell.angle_gamma   90.00
#
_symmetry.space_group_name_H-M   'P 1'
#
loop_
_entity.id
_entity.type
_entity.pdbx_description
1 polymer ?
#
loop_
_entity_poly.entity_id
_entity_poly.type
_entity_poly.pdbx_seq_one_letter_code
_entity_poly.pdbx_strand_id
1 'polypeptide(L)'
;NELWRLSLADKTHTVLVKGYEGKLLNGPNDAWVRPDGGLYFTDPFYKRPYWQRGAMEQDGQAVYFLAADGKSLSRAATGLVQPNGIVGTPDGRTLFIADIGDNKTYRYDIQSDGTLTNRKLFCSLGSDGIGLDTAGNLYLTGKGVTVFDKAGQQIDHQAEERWL
;
A
#
# COMPACT_ATOMS: atom_id res chain seq x y z
N ASN A 1 -2.42 3.80 15.52
CA ASN A 1 -2.37 4.40 14.19
C ASN A 1 -1.00 5.02 13.90
N GLU A 2 0.04 4.23 14.07
CA GLU A 2 1.43 4.63 13.88
C GLU A 2 2.10 3.63 12.95
N LEU A 3 3.12 4.07 12.24
CA LEU A 3 4.02 3.20 11.49
C LEU A 3 5.26 2.93 12.34
N TRP A 4 5.60 1.65 12.51
CA TRP A 4 6.72 1.22 13.36
C TRP A 4 7.74 0.42 12.57
N ARG A 5 9.00 0.53 12.99
CA ARG A 5 10.08 -0.38 12.62
C ARG A 5 10.42 -1.25 13.83
N LEU A 6 10.30 -2.57 13.65
CA LEU A 6 10.67 -3.55 14.67
C LEU A 6 12.08 -4.07 14.39
N SER A 7 12.95 -4.03 15.40
CA SER A 7 14.25 -4.70 15.37
C SER A 7 14.08 -6.16 15.81
N LEU A 8 14.41 -7.10 14.94
CA LEU A 8 14.33 -8.53 15.26
C LEU A 8 15.47 -8.98 16.18
N ALA A 9 16.59 -8.25 16.20
CA ALA A 9 17.76 -8.61 16.98
C ALA A 9 17.56 -8.41 18.49
N ASP A 10 16.98 -7.27 18.89
CA ASP A 10 16.77 -6.89 20.29
C ASP A 10 15.29 -6.74 20.67
N LYS A 11 14.38 -7.03 19.73
CA LYS A 11 12.90 -6.96 19.90
C LYS A 11 12.42 -5.56 20.32
N THR A 12 13.18 -4.51 20.01
CA THR A 12 12.76 -3.14 20.22
C THR A 12 11.97 -2.61 19.04
N HIS A 13 11.19 -1.56 19.24
CA HIS A 13 10.50 -0.87 18.17
C HIS A 13 10.84 0.63 18.16
N THR A 14 10.81 1.20 16.98
CA THR A 14 10.94 2.64 16.74
C THR A 14 9.71 3.12 16.01
N VAL A 15 9.04 4.15 16.51
CA VAL A 15 7.94 4.80 15.80
C VAL A 15 8.54 5.64 14.67
N LEU A 16 8.17 5.32 13.45
CA LEU A 16 8.60 6.03 12.24
C LEU A 16 7.67 7.21 11.94
N VAL A 17 6.35 6.97 12.02
CA VAL A 17 5.32 7.98 11.73
C VAL A 17 4.21 7.90 12.77
N LYS A 18 3.88 9.03 13.40
CA LYS A 18 2.76 9.15 14.36
C LYS A 18 1.51 9.79 13.77
N GLY A 19 1.67 10.57 12.71
CA GLY A 19 0.59 11.33 12.09
C GLY A 19 1.10 12.14 10.91
N TYR A 20 0.22 12.88 10.29
CA TYR A 20 0.52 13.77 9.18
C TYR A 20 -0.18 15.12 9.39
N GLU A 21 0.58 16.23 9.29
CA GLU A 21 0.07 17.61 9.49
C GLU A 21 -0.71 17.80 10.81
N GLY A 22 -0.20 17.22 11.90
CA GLY A 22 -0.78 17.34 13.23
C GLY A 22 -2.03 16.50 13.48
N LYS A 23 -2.45 15.65 12.52
CA LYS A 23 -3.59 14.75 12.60
C LYS A 23 -3.14 13.29 12.69
N LEU A 24 -3.93 12.46 13.36
CA LEU A 24 -3.67 11.02 13.40
C LEU A 24 -3.83 10.40 12.02
N LEU A 25 -3.00 9.41 11.72
CA LEU A 25 -3.20 8.53 10.57
C LEU A 25 -4.52 7.74 10.72
N ASN A 26 -5.12 7.34 9.60
CA ASN A 26 -6.34 6.54 9.58
C ASN A 26 -6.11 5.15 10.18
N GLY A 27 -5.08 4.47 9.72
CA GLY A 27 -4.63 3.18 10.20
C GLY A 27 -3.73 2.53 9.16
N PRO A 28 -2.39 2.79 9.20
CA PRO A 28 -1.46 2.18 8.25
C PRO A 28 -1.71 0.68 8.10
N ASN A 29 -1.82 0.23 6.85
CA ASN A 29 -2.22 -1.14 6.53
C ASN A 29 -1.09 -1.94 5.90
N ASP A 30 -0.62 -1.55 4.73
CA ASP A 30 0.43 -2.24 3.99
C ASP A 30 1.56 -1.27 3.62
N ALA A 31 2.78 -1.81 3.41
CA ALA A 31 3.95 -0.99 3.17
C ALA A 31 4.95 -1.67 2.22
N TRP A 32 5.59 -0.85 1.38
CA TRP A 32 6.67 -1.28 0.50
C TRP A 32 7.89 -0.38 0.64
N VAL A 33 9.05 -1.02 0.86
CA VAL A 33 10.34 -0.33 1.00
C VAL A 33 11.04 -0.27 -0.35
N ARG A 34 11.38 0.96 -0.80
CA ARG A 34 12.16 1.19 -2.02
C ARG A 34 13.61 0.71 -1.85
N PRO A 35 14.31 0.40 -2.97
CA PRO A 35 15.74 0.03 -2.92
C PRO A 35 16.65 1.09 -2.28
N ASP A 36 16.27 2.37 -2.33
CA ASP A 36 17.00 3.49 -1.71
C ASP A 36 16.69 3.70 -0.23
N GLY A 37 15.80 2.90 0.34
CA GLY A 37 15.37 2.97 1.75
C GLY A 37 14.15 3.86 2.01
N GLY A 38 13.62 4.54 1.00
CA GLY A 38 12.33 5.22 1.12
C GLY A 38 11.18 4.21 1.29
N LEU A 39 10.08 4.61 1.93
CA LEU A 39 8.99 3.72 2.29
C LEU A 39 7.65 4.31 1.87
N TYR A 40 6.88 3.56 1.07
CA TYR A 40 5.46 3.86 0.84
C TYR A 40 4.60 3.03 1.77
N PHE A 41 3.50 3.61 2.26
CA PHE A 41 2.50 2.87 3.03
C PHE A 41 1.09 3.39 2.73
N THR A 42 0.14 2.47 2.76
CA THR A 42 -1.29 2.77 2.62
C THR A 42 -1.90 3.12 3.97
N ASP A 43 -2.84 4.07 3.98
CA ASP A 43 -3.49 4.55 5.19
C ASP A 43 -5.03 4.57 5.03
N PRO A 44 -5.65 3.39 4.88
CA PRO A 44 -7.10 3.26 4.81
C PRO A 44 -7.75 3.46 6.19
N PHE A 45 -9.04 3.83 6.18
CA PHE A 45 -9.85 3.91 7.39
C PHE A 45 -10.76 2.70 7.51
N TYR A 46 -10.35 1.73 8.32
CA TYR A 46 -11.18 0.60 8.72
C TYR A 46 -11.76 0.88 10.12
N LYS A 47 -13.01 1.30 10.20
CA LYS A 47 -13.68 1.46 11.48
C LYS A 47 -13.82 0.09 12.16
N ARG A 48 -13.06 -0.12 13.26
CA ARG A 48 -13.12 -1.35 14.03
C ARG A 48 -14.03 -1.18 15.23
N PRO A 49 -14.86 -2.18 15.63
CA PRO A 49 -15.79 -2.07 16.76
C PRO A 49 -15.10 -1.76 18.09
N TYR A 50 -13.84 -2.18 18.26
CA TYR A 50 -13.06 -1.97 19.48
C TYR A 50 -12.29 -0.64 19.50
N TRP A 51 -12.37 0.17 18.44
CA TRP A 51 -11.74 1.48 18.43
C TRP A 51 -12.58 2.49 19.17
N GLN A 52 -11.98 3.18 20.12
CA GLN A 52 -12.59 4.28 20.87
C GLN A 52 -12.47 5.63 20.13
N ARG A 53 -11.78 5.67 18.99
CA ARG A 53 -11.63 6.87 18.16
C ARG A 53 -12.91 7.14 17.35
N GLY A 54 -13.17 8.41 17.11
CA GLY A 54 -14.32 8.86 16.34
C GLY A 54 -14.13 8.74 14.82
N ALA A 55 -14.46 9.79 14.11
CA ALA A 55 -14.29 9.87 12.65
C ALA A 55 -12.81 9.94 12.26
N MET A 56 -12.56 9.74 10.98
CA MET A 56 -11.28 9.97 10.33
C MET A 56 -10.84 11.43 10.54
N GLU A 57 -9.60 11.64 10.98
CA GLU A 57 -9.04 12.99 11.16
C GLU A 57 -8.41 13.52 9.86
N GLN A 58 -7.86 12.62 9.05
CA GLN A 58 -7.36 12.97 7.72
C GLN A 58 -8.53 13.34 6.80
N ASP A 59 -8.28 14.18 5.81
CA ASP A 59 -9.27 14.63 4.83
C ASP A 59 -9.55 13.61 3.70
N GLY A 60 -9.03 12.38 3.86
CA GLY A 60 -9.22 11.27 2.93
C GLY A 60 -8.33 10.10 3.27
N GLN A 61 -8.45 9.06 2.46
CA GLN A 61 -7.61 7.87 2.52
C GLN A 61 -6.51 8.00 1.47
N ALA A 62 -5.28 7.75 1.84
CA ALA A 62 -4.13 8.11 1.03
C ALA A 62 -3.01 7.06 1.10
N VAL A 63 -2.05 7.21 0.21
CA VAL A 63 -0.74 6.57 0.31
C VAL A 63 0.27 7.64 0.67
N TYR A 64 1.12 7.34 1.63
CA TYR A 64 2.18 8.23 2.09
C TYR A 64 3.54 7.71 1.66
N PHE A 65 4.48 8.63 1.51
CA PHE A 65 5.89 8.34 1.28
C PHE A 65 6.73 8.93 2.41
N LEU A 66 7.47 8.08 3.11
CA LEU A 66 8.50 8.45 4.06
C LEU A 66 9.86 8.33 3.36
N ALA A 67 10.58 9.42 3.26
CA ALA A 67 11.91 9.42 2.66
C ALA A 67 12.90 8.58 3.47
N ALA A 68 13.99 8.15 2.85
CA ALA A 68 15.02 7.29 3.48
C ALA A 68 15.69 7.94 4.71
N ASP A 69 15.62 9.28 4.83
CA ASP A 69 16.09 10.02 6.00
C ASP A 69 15.23 9.78 7.26
N GLY A 70 14.06 9.15 7.10
CA GLY A 70 13.10 8.87 8.17
C GLY A 70 12.44 10.13 8.77
N LYS A 71 12.53 11.29 8.09
CA LYS A 71 12.01 12.57 8.60
C LYS A 71 11.02 13.23 7.64
N SER A 72 11.27 13.11 6.34
CA SER A 72 10.45 13.76 5.32
C SER A 72 9.28 12.85 4.96
N LEU A 73 8.08 13.23 5.38
CA LEU A 73 6.83 12.53 5.09
C LEU A 73 5.97 13.36 4.14
N SER A 74 5.49 12.75 3.08
CA SER A 74 4.59 13.38 2.11
C SER A 74 3.42 12.48 1.77
N ARG A 75 2.30 13.07 1.34
CA ARG A 75 1.16 12.34 0.81
C ARG A 75 1.42 12.07 -0.68
N ALA A 76 1.73 10.81 -1.02
CA ALA A 76 2.19 10.43 -2.36
C ALA A 76 1.03 10.18 -3.34
N ALA A 77 -0.09 9.60 -2.88
CA ALA A 77 -1.28 9.41 -3.70
C ALA A 77 -2.55 9.72 -2.92
N THR A 78 -3.48 10.40 -3.58
CA THR A 78 -4.81 10.80 -3.06
C THR A 78 -5.92 10.40 -4.03
N GLY A 79 -7.18 10.64 -3.64
CA GLY A 79 -8.33 10.30 -4.49
C GLY A 79 -8.48 8.79 -4.66
N LEU A 80 -8.13 8.04 -3.62
CA LEU A 80 -8.37 6.61 -3.44
C LEU A 80 -9.54 6.41 -2.47
N VAL A 81 -10.30 5.34 -2.66
CA VAL A 81 -11.46 5.04 -1.83
C VAL A 81 -11.05 4.31 -0.56
N GLN A 82 -10.26 3.25 -0.70
CA GLN A 82 -9.73 2.47 0.42
C GLN A 82 -8.45 1.74 -0.02
N PRO A 83 -7.31 2.46 -0.14
CA PRO A 83 -6.05 1.84 -0.55
C PRO A 83 -5.60 0.81 0.48
N ASN A 84 -5.22 -0.39 0.01
CA ASN A 84 -4.81 -1.50 0.85
C ASN A 84 -3.47 -2.07 0.37
N GLY A 85 -3.45 -3.15 -0.42
CA GLY A 85 -2.21 -3.75 -0.88
C GLY A 85 -1.32 -2.80 -1.69
N ILE A 86 0.00 -2.86 -1.46
CA ILE A 86 0.97 -2.00 -2.14
C ILE A 86 2.26 -2.77 -2.43
N VAL A 87 2.78 -2.68 -3.65
CA VAL A 87 4.07 -3.26 -4.03
C VAL A 87 4.73 -2.45 -5.13
N GLY A 88 6.04 -2.32 -5.08
CA GLY A 88 6.81 -1.69 -6.15
C GLY A 88 7.74 -2.66 -6.86
N THR A 89 8.17 -2.27 -8.06
CA THR A 89 9.16 -3.03 -8.82
C THR A 89 10.55 -2.98 -8.17
N PRO A 90 11.38 -4.04 -8.32
CA PRO A 90 12.71 -4.10 -7.73
C PRO A 90 13.65 -2.98 -8.17
N ASP A 91 13.41 -2.35 -9.32
CA ASP A 91 14.18 -1.20 -9.81
C ASP A 91 13.73 0.14 -9.19
N GLY A 92 12.68 0.13 -8.35
CA GLY A 92 12.16 1.30 -7.68
C GLY A 92 11.44 2.31 -8.57
N ARG A 93 11.01 1.93 -9.80
CA ARG A 93 10.44 2.86 -10.78
C ARG A 93 8.93 2.80 -10.92
N THR A 94 8.31 1.71 -10.50
CA THR A 94 6.86 1.51 -10.61
C THR A 94 6.29 1.10 -9.27
N LEU A 95 5.12 1.66 -8.93
CA LEU A 95 4.35 1.28 -7.75
C LEU A 95 2.96 0.83 -8.17
N PHE A 96 2.50 -0.28 -7.60
CA PHE A 96 1.12 -0.75 -7.72
C PHE A 96 0.40 -0.53 -6.40
N ILE A 97 -0.81 0.00 -6.47
CA ILE A 97 -1.67 0.26 -5.31
C ILE A 97 -3.03 -0.34 -5.59
N ALA A 98 -3.44 -1.30 -4.78
CA ALA A 98 -4.78 -1.84 -4.82
C ALA A 98 -5.71 -0.97 -3.98
N ASP A 99 -6.73 -0.43 -4.63
CA ASP A 99 -7.83 0.28 -4.00
C ASP A 99 -9.01 -0.70 -3.84
N ILE A 100 -9.08 -1.35 -2.68
CA ILE A 100 -10.10 -2.37 -2.42
C ILE A 100 -11.51 -1.75 -2.38
N GLY A 101 -11.64 -0.49 -1.97
CA GLY A 101 -12.91 0.21 -1.92
C GLY A 101 -13.46 0.58 -3.29
N ASP A 102 -12.60 0.79 -4.29
CA ASP A 102 -12.97 1.07 -5.68
C ASP A 102 -12.90 -0.19 -6.58
N ASN A 103 -12.49 -1.34 -6.00
CA ASN A 103 -12.25 -2.60 -6.72
C ASN A 103 -11.34 -2.42 -7.95
N LYS A 104 -10.26 -1.68 -7.78
CA LYS A 104 -9.27 -1.37 -8.82
C LYS A 104 -7.86 -1.47 -8.29
N THR A 105 -6.92 -1.81 -9.17
CA THR A 105 -5.48 -1.65 -8.91
C THR A 105 -4.92 -0.64 -9.88
N TYR A 106 -4.17 0.31 -9.35
CA TYR A 106 -3.54 1.38 -10.10
C TYR A 106 -2.03 1.18 -10.17
N ARG A 107 -1.46 1.55 -11.30
CA ARG A 107 -0.02 1.66 -11.53
C ARG A 107 0.38 3.12 -11.53
N TYR A 108 1.53 3.42 -10.92
CA TYR A 108 2.16 4.74 -10.89
C TYR A 108 3.61 4.65 -11.30
N ASP A 109 4.13 5.72 -11.89
CA ASP A 109 5.57 5.91 -12.06
C ASP A 109 6.13 6.65 -10.84
N ILE A 110 7.24 6.11 -10.27
CA ILE A 110 7.93 6.68 -9.11
C ILE A 110 9.03 7.63 -9.60
N GLN A 111 9.03 8.86 -9.11
CA GLN A 111 10.08 9.84 -9.36
C GLN A 111 11.23 9.68 -8.34
N SER A 112 12.37 10.31 -8.63
CA SER A 112 13.57 10.24 -7.76
C SER A 112 13.31 10.79 -6.35
N ASP A 113 12.45 11.80 -6.23
CA ASP A 113 12.07 12.41 -4.96
C ASP A 113 10.96 11.67 -4.20
N GLY A 114 10.47 10.54 -4.74
CA GLY A 114 9.40 9.75 -4.18
C GLY A 114 7.99 10.21 -4.56
N THR A 115 7.84 11.23 -5.39
CA THR A 115 6.52 11.60 -5.92
C THR A 115 6.00 10.56 -6.91
N LEU A 116 4.68 10.36 -6.94
CA LEU A 116 4.00 9.45 -7.85
C LEU A 116 3.35 10.23 -8.99
N THR A 117 3.58 9.75 -10.22
CA THR A 117 3.04 10.35 -11.43
C THR A 117 2.38 9.30 -12.33
N ASN A 118 1.74 9.74 -13.39
CA ASN A 118 1.18 8.85 -14.43
C ASN A 118 0.27 7.74 -13.89
N ARG A 119 -0.65 8.07 -12.94
CA ARG A 119 -1.67 7.13 -12.46
C ARG A 119 -2.42 6.52 -13.64
N LYS A 120 -2.39 5.20 -13.75
CA LYS A 120 -3.13 4.41 -14.75
C LYS A 120 -3.86 3.27 -14.09
N LEU A 121 -5.06 2.96 -14.56
CA LEU A 121 -5.73 1.71 -14.21
C LEU A 121 -4.87 0.55 -14.71
N PHE A 122 -4.51 -0.36 -13.80
CA PHE A 122 -3.79 -1.59 -14.16
C PHE A 122 -4.78 -2.73 -14.38
N CYS A 123 -5.71 -2.97 -13.43
CA CYS A 123 -6.79 -3.95 -13.59
C CYS A 123 -8.02 -3.56 -12.75
N SER A 124 -9.18 -4.14 -13.10
CA SER A 124 -10.45 -3.93 -12.39
C SER A 124 -10.63 -4.97 -11.28
N LEU A 125 -9.68 -5.03 -10.36
CA LEU A 125 -9.71 -5.83 -9.15
C LEU A 125 -8.93 -5.08 -8.05
N GLY A 126 -9.57 -4.91 -6.88
CA GLY A 126 -8.92 -4.48 -5.65
C GLY A 126 -8.32 -5.67 -4.92
N SER A 127 -7.46 -5.44 -3.93
CA SER A 127 -6.79 -6.52 -3.22
C SER A 127 -6.44 -6.12 -1.78
N ASP A 128 -6.50 -7.09 -0.88
CA ASP A 128 -5.99 -6.94 0.48
C ASP A 128 -4.46 -6.99 0.49
N GLY A 129 -3.86 -8.01 -0.15
CA GLY A 129 -2.42 -8.14 -0.32
C GLY A 129 -2.00 -8.23 -1.78
N ILE A 130 -0.82 -7.73 -2.09
CA ILE A 130 -0.23 -7.73 -3.43
C ILE A 130 1.15 -8.37 -3.41
N GLY A 131 1.43 -9.25 -4.37
CA GLY A 131 2.76 -9.77 -4.66
C GLY A 131 3.19 -9.50 -6.10
N LEU A 132 4.48 -9.38 -6.34
CA LEU A 132 5.07 -9.21 -7.66
C LEU A 132 6.17 -10.27 -7.88
N ASP A 133 6.13 -10.99 -9.00
CA ASP A 133 7.17 -11.94 -9.35
C ASP A 133 8.26 -11.32 -10.24
N THR A 134 9.31 -12.09 -10.51
CA THR A 134 10.44 -11.66 -11.34
C THR A 134 10.09 -11.51 -12.82
N ALA A 135 8.99 -12.09 -13.29
CA ALA A 135 8.48 -11.92 -14.65
C ALA A 135 7.62 -10.65 -14.78
N GLY A 136 7.30 -9.99 -13.65
CA GLY A 136 6.46 -8.80 -13.58
C GLY A 136 4.97 -9.11 -13.51
N ASN A 137 4.59 -10.35 -13.15
CA ASN A 137 3.20 -10.69 -12.90
C ASN A 137 2.80 -10.23 -11.50
N LEU A 138 1.57 -9.71 -11.40
CA LEU A 138 0.99 -9.21 -10.16
C LEU A 138 0.00 -10.22 -9.58
N TYR A 139 0.17 -10.57 -8.33
CA TYR A 139 -0.66 -11.50 -7.57
C TYR A 139 -1.54 -10.71 -6.60
N LEU A 140 -2.84 -10.79 -6.77
CA LEU A 140 -3.83 -10.09 -5.96
C LEU A 140 -4.61 -11.08 -5.11
N THR A 141 -4.64 -10.84 -3.79
CA THR A 141 -5.39 -11.68 -2.85
C THR A 141 -6.81 -11.15 -2.62
N GLY A 142 -7.73 -12.07 -2.36
CA GLY A 142 -9.14 -11.78 -2.12
C GLY A 142 -9.89 -13.09 -1.90
N LYS A 143 -10.81 -13.46 -2.79
CA LYS A 143 -11.37 -14.81 -2.85
C LYS A 143 -10.41 -15.73 -3.61
N GLY A 144 -9.32 -16.13 -2.95
CA GLY A 144 -8.19 -16.79 -3.58
C GLY A 144 -7.12 -15.81 -4.08
N VAL A 145 -6.34 -16.24 -5.05
CA VAL A 145 -5.27 -15.44 -5.67
C VAL A 145 -5.53 -15.30 -7.17
N THR A 146 -5.62 -14.07 -7.64
CA THR A 146 -5.75 -13.76 -9.07
C THR A 146 -4.42 -13.22 -9.59
N VAL A 147 -3.95 -13.76 -10.71
CA VAL A 147 -2.67 -13.37 -11.31
C VAL A 147 -2.90 -12.57 -12.58
N PHE A 148 -2.24 -11.44 -12.67
CA PHE A 148 -2.24 -10.56 -13.85
C PHE A 148 -0.84 -10.48 -14.44
N ASP A 149 -0.74 -10.50 -15.74
CA ASP A 149 0.52 -10.23 -16.43
C ASP A 149 0.92 -8.75 -16.33
N LYS A 150 2.12 -8.41 -16.80
CA LYS A 150 2.64 -7.03 -16.80
C LYS A 150 1.81 -6.01 -17.60
N ALA A 151 0.89 -6.49 -18.46
CA ALA A 151 -0.04 -5.66 -19.22
C ALA A 151 -1.40 -5.47 -18.51
N GLY A 152 -1.60 -6.13 -17.38
CA GLY A 152 -2.85 -6.10 -16.62
C GLY A 152 -3.91 -7.06 -17.14
N GLN A 153 -3.52 -8.05 -17.92
CA GLN A 153 -4.42 -9.12 -18.35
C GLN A 153 -4.40 -10.25 -17.32
N GLN A 154 -5.57 -10.72 -16.90
CA GLN A 154 -5.67 -11.87 -16.02
C GLN A 154 -5.18 -13.12 -16.74
N ILE A 155 -4.23 -13.84 -16.14
CA ILE A 155 -3.63 -15.06 -16.70
C ILE A 155 -3.91 -16.29 -15.85
N ASP A 156 -4.24 -16.13 -14.56
CA ASP A 156 -4.59 -17.24 -13.67
C ASP A 156 -5.54 -16.81 -12.56
N HIS A 157 -6.18 -17.77 -11.91
CA HIS A 157 -6.95 -17.60 -10.69
C HIS A 157 -6.97 -18.90 -9.90
N GLN A 158 -6.41 -18.86 -8.70
CA GLN A 158 -6.44 -19.96 -7.74
C GLN A 158 -7.51 -19.64 -6.67
N ALA A 159 -8.61 -20.39 -6.69
CA ALA A 159 -9.68 -20.25 -5.70
C ALA A 159 -9.20 -20.68 -4.31
N GLU A 160 -9.78 -20.08 -3.26
CA GLU A 160 -9.59 -20.60 -1.90
C GLU A 160 -10.09 -22.05 -1.81
N GLU A 161 -9.20 -23.00 -1.54
CA GLU A 161 -9.60 -24.31 -1.06
C GLU A 161 -10.11 -24.13 0.38
N ARG A 162 -11.39 -24.39 0.61
CA ARG A 162 -11.89 -24.51 1.99
C ARG A 162 -11.26 -25.76 2.62
N TRP A 163 -10.28 -25.55 3.48
CA TRP A 163 -9.83 -26.60 4.39
C TRP A 163 -11.00 -26.90 5.33
N LEU A 164 -11.62 -28.07 5.12
CA LEU A 164 -12.67 -28.63 6.00
C LEU A 164 -12.04 -29.17 7.29
#